data_28923728ea79ad092784f62960e742e3
#
_entry.id   28923728ea79ad092784f62960e742e3
#
_cell.length_a   1.000
_cell.length_b   1.000
_cell.length_c   1.000
_cell.angle_alpha   90.00
_cell.angle_beta   90.00
_cell.angle_gamma   90.00
#
_symmetry.space_group_name_H-M   'P 1'
#
loop_
_entity.id
_entity.type
_entity.pdbx_description
1 polymer ?
#
loop_
_entity_poly.entity_id
_entity_poly.type
_entity_poly.pdbx_seq_one_letter_code
_entity_poly.pdbx_strand_id
1 'polypeptide(L)'
;TMDQRMPLAGVAAHAQRAERLGYTGLHIPEAVHDGLLMSLRALEHTTTLRVATSVLLAFPRSPMTTAYAAWDLAALSGGRFELGLGSQVRGNIEGRFGVAWSAPVPRLREYVRALRAIWACWQDGTPLDFAGEHYRFARMQPFFDPGPIEHPAIRIALGAVGPAMTRLAGEVADALVTHPTNASPRVLRERTQPKLA
;
A
#
# COMPACT_ATOMS: atom_id res chain seq x y z
N THR A 1 -9.18 -10.30 6.98
CA THR A 1 -9.05 -8.85 7.30
C THR A 1 -9.21 -8.65 8.80
N MET A 2 -8.37 -7.87 9.40
CA MET A 2 -8.44 -7.48 10.80
C MET A 2 -9.63 -6.52 11.05
N ASP A 3 -10.18 -6.52 12.26
CA ASP A 3 -11.18 -5.53 12.66
C ASP A 3 -10.56 -4.12 12.64
N GLN A 4 -11.22 -3.19 11.97
CA GLN A 4 -10.76 -1.80 11.83
C GLN A 4 -10.71 -1.00 13.13
N ARG A 5 -11.35 -1.48 14.20
CA ARG A 5 -11.38 -0.88 15.53
C ARG A 5 -10.44 -1.55 16.53
N MET A 6 -9.69 -2.54 16.09
CA MET A 6 -8.74 -3.24 16.95
C MET A 6 -7.69 -2.25 17.47
N PRO A 7 -7.51 -2.14 18.80
CA PRO A 7 -6.46 -1.28 19.33
C PRO A 7 -5.06 -1.80 18.98
N LEU A 8 -4.11 -0.90 18.83
CA LEU A 8 -2.72 -1.24 18.48
C LEU A 8 -2.13 -2.32 19.40
N ALA A 9 -2.45 -2.27 20.70
CA ALA A 9 -2.01 -3.26 21.68
C ALA A 9 -2.51 -4.70 21.39
N GLY A 10 -3.64 -4.85 20.72
CA GLY A 10 -4.24 -6.15 20.39
C GLY A 10 -3.68 -6.80 19.13
N VAL A 11 -2.98 -6.04 18.29
CA VAL A 11 -2.55 -6.49 16.95
C VAL A 11 -1.62 -7.69 17.02
N ALA A 12 -0.62 -7.66 17.90
CA ALA A 12 0.36 -8.74 18.05
C ALA A 12 -0.32 -10.09 18.33
N ALA A 13 -1.18 -10.14 19.34
CA ALA A 13 -1.89 -11.37 19.70
C ALA A 13 -2.82 -11.86 18.58
N HIS A 14 -3.48 -10.93 17.87
CA HIS A 14 -4.33 -11.26 16.73
C HIS A 14 -3.54 -11.84 15.56
N ALA A 15 -2.42 -11.21 15.20
CA ALA A 15 -1.54 -11.68 14.12
C ALA A 15 -0.94 -13.06 14.42
N GLN A 16 -0.44 -13.28 15.63
CA GLN A 16 0.04 -14.57 16.09
C GLN A 16 -1.04 -15.65 16.05
N ARG A 17 -2.28 -15.30 16.43
CA ARG A 17 -3.42 -16.24 16.33
C ARG A 17 -3.70 -16.57 14.87
N ALA A 18 -3.69 -15.61 13.96
CA ALA A 18 -3.89 -15.86 12.54
C ALA A 18 -2.81 -16.81 11.99
N GLU A 19 -1.55 -16.58 12.34
CA GLU A 19 -0.43 -17.42 11.94
C GLU A 19 -0.57 -18.86 12.48
N ARG A 20 -0.87 -19.03 13.77
CA ARG A 20 -1.11 -20.36 14.38
C ARG A 20 -2.29 -21.11 13.76
N LEU A 21 -3.30 -20.42 13.26
CA LEU A 21 -4.44 -21.00 12.55
C LEU A 21 -4.13 -21.34 11.08
N GLY A 22 -2.90 -21.11 10.61
CA GLY A 22 -2.46 -21.43 9.26
C GLY A 22 -2.88 -20.43 8.18
N TYR A 23 -3.31 -19.22 8.55
CA TYR A 23 -3.53 -18.19 7.55
C TYR A 23 -2.20 -17.75 6.91
N THR A 24 -2.20 -17.60 5.60
CA THR A 24 -1.01 -17.17 4.84
C THR A 24 -0.79 -15.65 4.87
N GLY A 25 -1.82 -14.87 5.19
CA GLY A 25 -1.71 -13.41 5.24
C GLY A 25 -2.80 -12.74 6.07
N LEU A 26 -2.48 -11.54 6.52
CA LEU A 26 -3.36 -10.66 7.29
C LEU A 26 -3.50 -9.31 6.58
N HIS A 27 -4.72 -8.92 6.28
CA HIS A 27 -5.04 -7.62 5.70
C HIS A 27 -5.39 -6.62 6.81
N ILE A 28 -4.70 -5.51 6.84
CA ILE A 28 -4.82 -4.44 7.84
C ILE A 28 -5.48 -3.21 7.23
N PRO A 29 -6.72 -2.86 7.66
CA PRO A 29 -7.39 -1.66 7.20
C PRO A 29 -6.85 -0.42 7.90
N GLU A 30 -6.71 0.68 7.18
CA GLU A 30 -6.49 1.99 7.76
C GLU A 30 -7.83 2.71 7.98
N ALA A 31 -8.26 2.84 9.21
CA ALA A 31 -9.52 3.48 9.56
C ALA A 31 -9.39 4.34 10.82
N VAL A 32 -9.38 3.73 12.01
CA VAL A 32 -9.24 4.38 13.31
C VAL A 32 -7.78 4.58 13.68
N HIS A 33 -6.92 3.66 13.23
CA HIS A 33 -5.48 3.67 13.50
C HIS A 33 -4.68 3.71 12.20
N ASP A 34 -3.42 4.13 12.29
CA ASP A 34 -2.47 4.14 11.18
C ASP A 34 -2.14 2.71 10.73
N GLY A 35 -2.35 2.44 9.43
CA GLY A 35 -2.17 1.11 8.87
C GLY A 35 -0.72 0.61 8.87
N LEU A 36 0.28 1.52 8.82
CA LEU A 36 1.70 1.14 8.85
C LEU A 36 2.15 0.75 10.25
N LEU A 37 1.72 1.48 11.29
CA LEU A 37 2.00 1.12 12.69
C LEU A 37 1.36 -0.21 13.06
N MET A 38 0.14 -0.45 12.60
CA MET A 38 -0.54 -1.74 12.80
C MET A 38 0.20 -2.87 12.08
N SER A 39 0.69 -2.62 10.86
CA SER A 39 1.47 -3.59 10.07
C SER A 39 2.80 -3.92 10.74
N LEU A 40 3.51 -2.91 11.25
CA LEU A 40 4.73 -3.10 12.02
C LEU A 40 4.50 -4.07 13.21
N ARG A 41 3.47 -3.79 14.01
CA ARG A 41 3.13 -4.64 15.17
C ARG A 41 2.81 -6.08 14.78
N ALA A 42 2.14 -6.30 13.66
CA ALA A 42 1.85 -7.65 13.16
C ALA A 42 3.13 -8.37 12.68
N LEU A 43 3.98 -7.69 11.93
CA LEU A 43 5.21 -8.24 11.36
C LEU A 43 6.25 -8.59 12.41
N GLU A 44 6.43 -7.75 13.43
CA GLU A 44 7.38 -8.00 14.53
C GLU A 44 7.04 -9.25 15.36
N HIS A 45 5.75 -9.63 15.40
CA HIS A 45 5.27 -10.72 16.25
C HIS A 45 4.87 -11.98 15.48
N THR A 46 5.20 -12.05 14.20
CA THR A 46 4.96 -13.20 13.32
C THR A 46 6.22 -13.54 12.52
N THR A 47 6.34 -14.78 12.07
CA THR A 47 7.54 -15.27 11.37
C THR A 47 7.27 -15.63 9.91
N THR A 48 6.06 -16.04 9.58
CA THR A 48 5.67 -16.52 8.24
C THR A 48 4.50 -15.75 7.64
N LEU A 49 3.70 -15.08 8.49
CA LEU A 49 2.49 -14.38 8.06
C LEU A 49 2.85 -13.18 7.16
N ARG A 50 2.28 -13.14 5.96
CA ARG A 50 2.34 -11.94 5.11
C ARG A 50 1.37 -10.89 5.65
N VAL A 51 1.78 -9.63 5.63
CA VAL A 51 0.95 -8.53 6.12
C VAL A 51 0.79 -7.50 5.03
N ALA A 52 -0.46 -7.20 4.69
CA ALA A 52 -0.80 -6.22 3.67
C ALA A 52 -1.65 -5.09 4.26
N THR A 53 -1.35 -3.84 3.94
CA THR A 53 -2.34 -2.78 4.16
C THR A 53 -3.52 -2.97 3.20
N SER A 54 -4.76 -2.76 3.68
CA SER A 54 -5.95 -3.01 2.87
C SER A 54 -7.09 -2.04 3.22
N VAL A 55 -6.95 -0.77 2.87
CA VAL A 55 -5.82 -0.18 2.15
C VAL A 55 -5.25 1.01 2.93
N LEU A 56 -3.96 1.32 2.74
CA LEU A 56 -3.36 2.56 3.21
C LEU A 56 -3.87 3.72 2.36
N LEU A 57 -4.20 4.85 2.99
CA LEU A 57 -4.69 6.04 2.29
C LEU A 57 -3.50 6.81 1.69
N ALA A 58 -3.40 6.79 0.36
CA ALA A 58 -2.26 7.37 -0.35
C ALA A 58 -2.21 8.90 -0.25
N PHE A 59 -3.34 9.58 -0.48
CA PHE A 59 -3.35 11.03 -0.71
C PHE A 59 -3.02 11.91 0.50
N PRO A 60 -3.26 11.50 1.75
CA PRO A 60 -2.77 12.23 2.90
C PRO A 60 -1.24 12.18 3.09
N ARG A 61 -0.55 11.30 2.34
CA ARG A 61 0.89 11.04 2.47
C ARG A 61 1.65 11.40 1.20
N SER A 62 2.89 11.83 1.33
CA SER A 62 3.82 11.89 0.21
C SER A 62 4.23 10.46 -0.22
N PRO A 63 4.42 10.20 -1.54
CA PRO A 63 5.08 8.97 -1.98
C PRO A 63 6.41 8.70 -1.27
N MET A 64 7.21 9.74 -1.00
CA MET A 64 8.49 9.59 -0.30
C MET A 64 8.33 9.03 1.12
N THR A 65 7.40 9.58 1.92
CA THR A 65 7.18 9.08 3.30
C THR A 65 6.63 7.67 3.30
N THR A 66 5.77 7.33 2.34
CA THR A 66 5.26 5.96 2.17
C THR A 66 6.36 5.01 1.70
N ALA A 67 7.25 5.48 0.83
CA ALA A 67 8.38 4.69 0.34
C ALA A 67 9.30 4.27 1.49
N TYR A 68 9.70 5.20 2.37
CA TYR A 68 10.52 4.88 3.56
C TYR A 68 9.85 3.84 4.44
N ALA A 69 8.60 4.08 4.84
CA ALA A 69 7.91 3.16 5.73
C ALA A 69 7.73 1.75 5.13
N ALA A 70 7.41 1.66 3.84
CA ALA A 70 7.28 0.38 3.16
C ALA A 70 8.63 -0.33 3.01
N TRP A 71 9.71 0.42 2.79
CA TRP A 71 11.08 -0.11 2.70
C TRP A 71 11.53 -0.71 4.02
N ASP A 72 11.36 0.03 5.11
CA ASP A 72 11.68 -0.44 6.45
C ASP A 72 10.87 -1.68 6.84
N LEU A 73 9.55 -1.69 6.53
CA LEU A 73 8.69 -2.85 6.80
C LEU A 73 9.08 -4.08 5.96
N ALA A 74 9.51 -3.88 4.72
CA ALA A 74 9.99 -4.97 3.87
C ALA A 74 11.31 -5.54 4.39
N ALA A 75 12.28 -4.68 4.75
CA ALA A 75 13.54 -5.09 5.33
C ALA A 75 13.35 -5.84 6.65
N LEU A 76 12.59 -5.24 7.58
CA LEU A 76 12.30 -5.83 8.90
C LEU A 76 11.65 -7.21 8.79
N SER A 77 10.76 -7.37 7.84
CA SER A 77 9.93 -8.58 7.72
C SER A 77 10.52 -9.67 6.84
N GLY A 78 11.68 -9.45 6.20
CA GLY A 78 12.20 -10.39 5.18
C GLY A 78 11.25 -10.50 3.98
N GLY A 79 10.70 -9.38 3.51
CA GLY A 79 9.83 -9.31 2.33
C GLY A 79 8.39 -9.76 2.54
N ARG A 80 7.93 -9.93 3.78
CA ARG A 80 6.53 -10.33 4.08
C ARG A 80 5.52 -9.17 4.04
N PHE A 81 5.98 -7.93 3.90
CA PHE A 81 5.11 -6.77 3.78
C PHE A 81 4.60 -6.57 2.35
N GLU A 82 3.31 -6.24 2.21
CA GLU A 82 2.68 -5.84 0.96
C GLU A 82 1.99 -4.47 1.15
N LEU A 83 2.16 -3.56 0.19
CA LEU A 83 1.61 -2.21 0.25
C LEU A 83 0.30 -2.14 -0.54
N GLY A 84 -0.83 -2.22 0.15
CA GLY A 84 -2.13 -1.93 -0.45
C GLY A 84 -2.49 -0.46 -0.32
N LEU A 85 -2.79 0.22 -1.43
CA LEU A 85 -3.06 1.65 -1.52
C LEU A 85 -4.50 1.94 -1.97
N GLY A 86 -5.07 3.02 -1.43
CA GLY A 86 -6.36 3.54 -1.85
C GLY A 86 -6.40 5.07 -1.87
N SER A 87 -7.26 5.63 -2.73
CA SER A 87 -7.41 7.08 -2.89
C SER A 87 -8.27 7.73 -1.81
N GLN A 88 -9.09 6.95 -1.10
CA GLN A 88 -10.21 7.43 -0.28
C GLN A 88 -11.22 8.25 -1.12
N VAL A 89 -12.26 8.78 -0.49
CA VAL A 89 -13.26 9.66 -1.12
C VAL A 89 -12.95 11.14 -0.84
N ARG A 90 -13.38 12.01 -1.76
CA ARG A 90 -13.10 13.46 -1.70
C ARG A 90 -13.43 14.08 -0.34
N GLY A 91 -14.63 13.83 0.19
CA GLY A 91 -15.06 14.42 1.46
C GLY A 91 -14.16 14.08 2.64
N ASN A 92 -13.58 12.87 2.67
CA ASN A 92 -12.62 12.50 3.71
C ASN A 92 -11.24 13.12 3.48
N ILE A 93 -10.78 13.19 2.22
CA ILE A 93 -9.47 13.80 1.92
C ILE A 93 -9.47 15.28 2.29
N GLU A 94 -10.52 16.02 1.89
CA GLU A 94 -10.63 17.45 2.20
C GLU A 94 -11.02 17.71 3.66
N GLY A 95 -12.10 17.06 4.14
CA GLY A 95 -12.69 17.40 5.44
C GLY A 95 -12.03 16.72 6.65
N ARG A 96 -11.40 15.55 6.47
CA ARG A 96 -10.75 14.82 7.57
C ARG A 96 -9.23 14.98 7.56
N PHE A 97 -8.62 15.02 6.39
CA PHE A 97 -7.15 15.07 6.25
C PHE A 97 -6.63 16.47 5.89
N GLY A 98 -7.51 17.42 5.52
CA GLY A 98 -7.10 18.78 5.18
C GLY A 98 -6.24 18.88 3.91
N VAL A 99 -6.37 17.91 3.01
CA VAL A 99 -5.57 17.83 1.77
C VAL A 99 -6.45 18.16 0.57
N ALA A 100 -5.94 18.96 -0.36
CA ALA A 100 -6.65 19.29 -1.59
C ALA A 100 -6.93 18.04 -2.42
N TRP A 101 -8.17 17.94 -2.92
CA TRP A 101 -8.58 16.86 -3.82
C TRP A 101 -8.12 17.12 -5.24
N SER A 102 -7.70 16.09 -5.91
CA SER A 102 -7.48 16.09 -7.37
C SER A 102 -7.98 14.77 -7.97
N ALA A 103 -7.99 14.67 -9.30
CA ALA A 103 -8.45 13.47 -10.01
C ALA A 103 -7.73 12.22 -9.50
N PRO A 104 -8.45 11.22 -8.93
CA PRO A 104 -7.80 10.16 -8.17
C PRO A 104 -7.02 9.16 -9.05
N VAL A 105 -7.47 8.90 -10.28
CA VAL A 105 -6.83 7.92 -11.15
C VAL A 105 -5.45 8.38 -11.63
N PRO A 106 -5.26 9.57 -12.24
CA PRO A 106 -3.94 10.03 -12.63
C PRO A 106 -3.01 10.25 -11.43
N ARG A 107 -3.53 10.81 -10.32
CA ARG A 107 -2.73 11.02 -9.12
C ARG A 107 -2.23 9.70 -8.50
N LEU A 108 -3.07 8.67 -8.43
CA LEU A 108 -2.66 7.39 -7.87
C LEU A 108 -1.71 6.64 -8.82
N ARG A 109 -1.87 6.79 -10.14
CA ARG A 109 -0.90 6.30 -11.14
C ARG A 109 0.49 6.87 -10.89
N GLU A 110 0.58 8.18 -10.74
CA GLU A 110 1.85 8.84 -10.46
C GLU A 110 2.42 8.43 -9.09
N TYR A 111 1.55 8.29 -8.09
CA TYR A 111 1.96 7.83 -6.76
C TYR A 111 2.68 6.48 -6.82
N VAL A 112 2.10 5.50 -7.50
CA VAL A 112 2.70 4.16 -7.66
C VAL A 112 4.01 4.23 -8.45
N ARG A 113 4.04 4.99 -9.56
CA ARG A 113 5.26 5.16 -10.36
C ARG A 113 6.37 5.86 -9.57
N ALA A 114 6.01 6.87 -8.77
CA ALA A 114 6.96 7.55 -7.89
C ALA A 114 7.55 6.62 -6.84
N LEU A 115 6.75 5.77 -6.19
CA LEU A 115 7.24 4.75 -5.27
C LEU A 115 8.28 3.84 -5.93
N ARG A 116 7.98 3.33 -7.13
CA ARG A 116 8.92 2.46 -7.88
C ARG A 116 10.21 3.18 -8.27
N ALA A 117 10.14 4.46 -8.65
CA ALA A 117 11.32 5.27 -8.96
C ALA A 117 12.18 5.54 -7.72
N ILE A 118 11.54 5.80 -6.57
CA ILE A 118 12.24 6.00 -5.29
C ILE A 118 12.94 4.70 -4.87
N TRP A 119 12.27 3.55 -4.92
CA TRP A 119 12.87 2.26 -4.57
C TRP A 119 13.98 1.83 -5.52
N ALA A 120 13.86 2.11 -6.83
CA ALA A 120 14.95 1.88 -7.79
C ALA A 120 16.18 2.75 -7.48
N CYS A 121 15.96 4.01 -7.04
CA CYS A 121 17.06 4.86 -6.58
C CYS A 121 17.80 4.22 -5.41
N TRP A 122 17.10 3.74 -4.40
CA TRP A 122 17.71 3.15 -3.20
C TRP A 122 18.33 1.77 -3.45
N GLN A 123 17.70 0.96 -4.30
CA GLN A 123 18.18 -0.41 -4.55
C GLN A 123 19.34 -0.45 -5.53
N ASP A 124 19.22 0.30 -6.64
CA ASP A 124 20.09 0.15 -7.80
C ASP A 124 21.02 1.36 -7.99
N GLY A 125 20.91 2.39 -7.13
CA GLY A 125 21.64 3.65 -7.29
C GLY A 125 21.18 4.47 -8.50
N THR A 126 20.00 4.20 -9.05
CA THR A 126 19.44 4.96 -10.17
C THR A 126 19.18 6.41 -9.73
N PRO A 127 19.62 7.43 -10.48
CA PRO A 127 19.33 8.82 -10.14
C PRO A 127 17.84 9.05 -9.97
N LEU A 128 17.44 9.71 -8.88
CA LEU A 128 16.05 10.06 -8.65
C LEU A 128 15.67 11.28 -9.50
N ASP A 129 14.98 11.03 -10.59
CA ASP A 129 14.44 12.05 -11.51
C ASP A 129 13.03 11.66 -11.93
N PHE A 130 12.07 11.92 -11.06
CA PHE A 130 10.65 11.68 -11.31
C PHE A 130 9.91 13.01 -11.44
N ALA A 131 9.31 13.26 -12.59
CA ALA A 131 8.53 14.47 -12.88
C ALA A 131 7.16 14.08 -13.44
N GLY A 132 6.12 14.33 -12.64
CA GLY A 132 4.72 14.16 -12.99
C GLY A 132 3.93 15.46 -12.82
N GLU A 133 2.63 15.39 -13.04
CA GLU A 133 1.69 16.50 -12.81
C GLU A 133 1.44 16.72 -11.32
N HIS A 134 1.38 15.64 -10.53
CA HIS A 134 1.04 15.67 -9.10
C HIS A 134 2.25 15.55 -8.18
N TYR A 135 3.33 14.90 -8.64
CA TYR A 135 4.52 14.64 -7.84
C TYR A 135 5.80 14.89 -8.61
N ARG A 136 6.79 15.47 -7.91
CA ARG A 136 8.13 15.65 -8.46
C ARG A 136 9.17 15.30 -7.40
N PHE A 137 10.11 14.41 -7.77
CA PHE A 137 11.24 14.01 -6.95
C PHE A 137 12.51 14.07 -7.80
N ALA A 138 13.41 14.98 -7.49
CA ALA A 138 14.65 15.22 -8.24
C ALA A 138 15.86 15.33 -7.31
N ARG A 139 15.73 14.84 -6.07
CA ARG A 139 16.80 14.98 -5.09
C ARG A 139 16.81 13.79 -4.14
N MET A 140 17.93 13.05 -4.15
CA MET A 140 18.30 12.08 -3.14
C MET A 140 19.73 12.35 -2.72
N GLN A 141 19.93 12.71 -1.46
CA GLN A 141 21.26 12.94 -0.89
C GLN A 141 21.70 11.67 -0.16
N PRO A 142 23.00 11.31 -0.16
CA PRO A 142 23.49 10.11 0.48
C PRO A 142 23.06 9.93 1.95
N PHE A 143 22.91 11.03 2.68
CA PHE A 143 22.46 11.01 4.08
C PHE A 143 21.01 10.53 4.25
N PHE A 144 20.17 10.69 3.23
CA PHE A 144 18.74 10.31 3.23
C PHE A 144 18.46 9.04 2.43
N ASP A 145 19.48 8.42 1.87
CA ASP A 145 19.38 7.15 1.14
C ASP A 145 19.54 5.99 2.12
N PRO A 146 18.50 5.16 2.33
CA PRO A 146 18.58 4.02 3.24
C PRO A 146 19.45 2.88 2.69
N GLY A 147 19.82 2.94 1.40
CA GLY A 147 20.54 1.88 0.72
C GLY A 147 19.68 0.67 0.35
N PRO A 148 20.30 -0.33 -0.29
CA PRO A 148 19.62 -1.54 -0.76
C PRO A 148 19.20 -2.47 0.38
N ILE A 149 18.12 -3.25 0.13
CA ILE A 149 17.63 -4.30 1.03
C ILE A 149 17.59 -5.66 0.32
N GLU A 150 17.54 -6.75 1.09
CA GLU A 150 17.53 -8.12 0.56
C GLU A 150 16.25 -8.44 -0.23
N HIS A 151 15.11 -7.86 0.15
CA HIS A 151 13.80 -8.10 -0.47
C HIS A 151 13.16 -6.83 -1.03
N PRO A 152 13.71 -6.23 -2.11
CA PRO A 152 13.25 -4.94 -2.65
C PRO A 152 11.94 -5.01 -3.44
N ALA A 153 11.49 -6.20 -3.82
CA ALA A 153 10.29 -6.41 -4.62
C ALA A 153 9.00 -6.26 -3.77
N ILE A 154 8.78 -5.06 -3.23
CA ILE A 154 7.58 -4.76 -2.46
C ILE A 154 6.36 -4.78 -3.39
N ARG A 155 5.44 -5.71 -3.17
CA ARG A 155 4.21 -5.80 -3.94
C ARG A 155 3.28 -4.64 -3.61
N ILE A 156 2.72 -4.04 -4.66
CA ILE A 156 1.71 -2.97 -4.54
C ILE A 156 0.35 -3.51 -4.97
N ALA A 157 -0.63 -3.43 -4.07
CA ALA A 157 -2.02 -3.68 -4.38
C ALA A 157 -2.82 -2.37 -4.45
N LEU A 158 -3.77 -2.24 -5.37
CA LEU A 158 -4.67 -1.09 -5.42
C LEU A 158 -6.08 -1.46 -5.02
N GLY A 159 -6.64 -0.67 -4.11
CA GLY A 159 -8.06 -0.71 -3.77
C GLY A 159 -8.90 -0.13 -4.92
N ALA A 160 -9.75 -0.95 -5.55
CA ALA A 160 -10.59 -0.50 -6.65
C ALA A 160 -11.98 -1.13 -6.62
N VAL A 161 -12.98 -0.29 -6.94
CA VAL A 161 -14.38 -0.69 -7.06
C VAL A 161 -14.94 -0.27 -8.43
N GLY A 162 -14.65 0.96 -8.87
CA GLY A 162 -15.10 1.52 -10.12
C GLY A 162 -14.24 1.12 -11.33
N PRO A 163 -14.79 1.16 -12.55
CA PRO A 163 -14.10 0.70 -13.76
C PRO A 163 -12.74 1.37 -14.02
N ALA A 164 -12.66 2.69 -13.83
CA ALA A 164 -11.44 3.44 -14.10
C ALA A 164 -10.30 3.06 -13.12
N MET A 165 -10.62 2.89 -11.84
CA MET A 165 -9.66 2.47 -10.83
C MET A 165 -9.25 1.00 -11.01
N THR A 166 -10.17 0.14 -11.45
CA THR A 166 -9.87 -1.27 -11.77
C THR A 166 -8.89 -1.36 -12.94
N ARG A 167 -9.09 -0.58 -14.02
CA ARG A 167 -8.12 -0.51 -15.12
C ARG A 167 -6.75 -0.01 -14.65
N LEU A 168 -6.74 1.02 -13.81
CA LEU A 168 -5.49 1.51 -13.22
C LEU A 168 -4.76 0.41 -12.44
N ALA A 169 -5.49 -0.39 -11.66
CA ALA A 169 -4.88 -1.51 -10.93
C ALA A 169 -4.20 -2.52 -11.89
N GLY A 170 -4.85 -2.86 -13.01
CA GLY A 170 -4.23 -3.70 -14.05
C GLY A 170 -3.01 -3.06 -14.72
N GLU A 171 -3.00 -1.72 -14.85
CA GLU A 171 -1.91 -0.97 -15.50
C GLU A 171 -0.64 -0.89 -14.63
N VAL A 172 -0.77 -0.62 -13.32
CA VAL A 172 0.39 -0.22 -12.50
C VAL A 172 0.61 -1.03 -11.23
N ALA A 173 -0.31 -1.92 -10.86
CA ALA A 173 -0.22 -2.65 -9.60
C ALA A 173 0.04 -4.15 -9.81
N ASP A 174 0.53 -4.81 -8.77
CA ASP A 174 0.78 -6.25 -8.75
C ASP A 174 -0.45 -7.04 -8.30
N ALA A 175 -1.44 -6.36 -7.69
CA ALA A 175 -2.69 -6.96 -7.22
C ALA A 175 -3.83 -5.94 -7.13
N LEU A 176 -5.06 -6.45 -7.12
CA LEU A 176 -6.28 -5.71 -6.87
C LEU A 176 -6.87 -6.08 -5.51
N VAL A 177 -7.24 -5.07 -4.73
CA VAL A 177 -8.09 -5.23 -3.55
C VAL A 177 -9.48 -4.68 -3.85
N THR A 178 -10.50 -5.55 -3.81
CA THR A 178 -11.88 -5.11 -4.04
C THR A 178 -12.66 -5.02 -2.72
N HIS A 179 -13.66 -4.15 -2.69
CA HIS A 179 -14.54 -4.04 -1.53
C HIS A 179 -15.41 -5.31 -1.39
N PRO A 180 -15.74 -5.79 -0.19
CA PRO A 180 -16.56 -6.99 0.02
C PRO A 180 -17.87 -7.02 -0.76
N THR A 181 -18.51 -5.87 -0.99
CA THR A 181 -19.73 -5.77 -1.82
C THR A 181 -19.53 -6.16 -3.29
N ASN A 182 -18.28 -6.15 -3.78
CA ASN A 182 -17.91 -6.48 -5.16
C ASN A 182 -17.03 -7.73 -5.25
N ALA A 183 -16.94 -8.51 -4.17
CA ALA A 183 -16.05 -9.67 -4.06
C ALA A 183 -16.73 -11.01 -4.44
N SER A 184 -18.00 -11.00 -4.88
CA SER A 184 -18.64 -12.27 -5.31
C SER A 184 -17.93 -12.83 -6.55
N PRO A 185 -17.80 -14.17 -6.67
CA PRO A 185 -17.14 -14.80 -7.83
C PRO A 185 -17.72 -14.38 -9.18
N ARG A 186 -19.03 -14.13 -9.22
CA ARG A 186 -19.71 -13.65 -10.42
C ARG A 186 -19.26 -12.23 -10.79
N VAL A 187 -19.28 -11.29 -9.82
CA VAL A 187 -18.86 -9.91 -10.07
C VAL A 187 -17.38 -9.86 -10.45
N LEU A 188 -16.54 -10.66 -9.82
CA LEU A 188 -15.12 -10.73 -10.15
C LEU A 188 -14.90 -11.16 -11.60
N ARG A 189 -15.55 -12.25 -12.03
CA ARG A 189 -15.40 -12.78 -13.40
C ARG A 189 -16.03 -11.90 -14.47
N GLU A 190 -17.26 -11.42 -14.25
CA GLU A 190 -18.05 -10.74 -15.28
C GLU A 190 -17.72 -9.23 -15.37
N ARG A 191 -17.32 -8.60 -14.28
CA ARG A 191 -17.15 -7.14 -14.20
C ARG A 191 -15.75 -6.65 -13.89
N THR A 192 -14.99 -7.42 -13.10
CA THR A 192 -13.67 -6.96 -12.60
C THR A 192 -12.55 -7.45 -13.53
N GLN A 193 -12.43 -8.76 -13.74
CA GLN A 193 -11.37 -9.33 -14.57
C GLN A 193 -11.28 -8.73 -15.98
N PRO A 194 -12.37 -8.50 -16.73
CA PRO A 194 -12.27 -7.91 -18.07
C PRO A 194 -11.74 -6.48 -18.11
N LYS A 195 -11.57 -5.83 -16.96
CA LYS A 195 -11.08 -4.45 -16.85
C LYS A 195 -9.65 -4.37 -16.34
N LEU A 196 -9.06 -5.50 -15.95
CA LEU A 196 -7.66 -5.59 -15.51
C LEU A 196 -6.70 -5.79 -16.68
N ALA A 197 -7.25 -6.16 -17.85
CA ALA A 197 -6.51 -6.38 -19.09
C ALA A 197 -6.24 -5.07 -19.85
#